data_e646ca74bbb0a6b0874dbb1473c93be1
#
_entry.id   e646ca74bbb0a6b0874dbb1473c93be1
#
_cell.length_a   1.000
_cell.length_b   1.000
_cell.length_c   1.000
_cell.angle_alpha   90.00
_cell.angle_beta   90.00
_cell.angle_gamma   90.00
#
_symmetry.space_group_name_H-M   'P 1'
#
loop_
_entity.id
_entity.type
_entity.pdbx_description
1 polymer ?
#
loop_
_entity_poly.entity_id
_entity_poly.type
_entity_poly.pdbx_seq_one_letter_code
_entity_poly.pdbx_strand_id
1 'polypeptide(L)'
;MTTLSLKDLVKVYNGRQVVNSVSMKIKNSCVVGLLGPNGAGKTTTFYMTVGMIKPDGGQVFLDDEDITNFPMYLRARKGVGYLPQETSIFRKLTVKQNIMAILETLSISKSDQEERANLLLGELGITHLENQKANLLSGGERRRLEITRALATNPSFILLDEPFAGIDPLAVIDIKKIIRHLKNRGIGILISDHNVRETLEVCDEAYILNDGKIIESGPPEKIASSEIARRIYLGDEFKL
;
A
#
# COMPACT_ATOMS: atom_id res chain seq x y z
N MET A 1 -19.50 5.75 -1.45
CA MET A 1 -18.12 5.78 -1.97
C MET A 1 -17.21 5.95 -0.77
N THR A 2 -16.44 4.92 -0.43
CA THR A 2 -15.61 4.91 0.78
C THR A 2 -14.33 5.70 0.57
N THR A 3 -13.87 6.42 1.58
CA THR A 3 -12.69 7.30 1.49
C THR A 3 -11.79 7.13 2.72
N LEU A 4 -10.49 6.96 2.49
CA LEU A 4 -9.46 7.09 3.52
C LEU A 4 -8.83 8.47 3.39
N SER A 5 -8.91 9.29 4.45
CA SER A 5 -8.45 10.68 4.41
C SER A 5 -7.45 10.97 5.52
N LEU A 6 -6.41 11.70 5.16
CA LEU A 6 -5.43 12.28 6.08
C LEU A 6 -5.69 13.78 6.12
N LYS A 7 -5.80 14.36 7.32
CA LYS A 7 -6.02 15.80 7.51
C LYS A 7 -4.93 16.37 8.41
N ASP A 8 -4.12 17.24 7.83
CA ASP A 8 -3.07 18.02 8.49
C ASP A 8 -2.16 17.20 9.40
N LEU A 9 -1.74 16.00 8.93
CA LEU A 9 -0.90 15.11 9.71
C LEU A 9 0.43 15.76 10.03
N VAL A 10 0.84 15.67 11.30
CA VAL A 10 2.12 16.17 11.81
C VAL A 10 2.84 15.06 12.55
N LYS A 11 4.16 14.95 12.33
CA LYS A 11 5.04 14.11 13.12
C LYS A 11 6.38 14.78 13.37
N VAL A 12 6.81 14.79 14.63
CA VAL A 12 8.06 15.39 15.08
C VAL A 12 8.95 14.31 15.71
N TYR A 13 10.20 14.22 15.32
CA TYR A 13 11.21 13.40 15.95
C TYR A 13 12.41 14.26 16.34
N ASN A 14 12.78 14.24 17.62
CA ASN A 14 13.91 15.00 18.16
C ASN A 14 13.91 16.48 17.74
N GLY A 15 12.73 17.12 17.80
CA GLY A 15 12.55 18.53 17.41
C GLY A 15 12.48 18.78 15.89
N ARG A 16 12.74 17.78 15.06
CA ARG A 16 12.59 17.88 13.59
C ARG A 16 11.19 17.43 13.15
N GLN A 17 10.47 18.29 12.48
CA GLN A 17 9.16 17.98 11.91
C GLN A 17 9.36 17.20 10.59
N VAL A 18 9.15 15.89 10.64
CA VAL A 18 9.35 14.97 9.50
C VAL A 18 8.10 14.83 8.64
N VAL A 19 6.93 15.14 9.19
CA VAL A 19 5.65 15.30 8.48
C VAL A 19 5.01 16.59 8.98
N ASN A 20 4.62 17.47 8.05
CA ASN A 20 4.21 18.83 8.35
C ASN A 20 2.92 19.18 7.59
N SER A 21 1.78 19.03 8.26
CA SER A 21 0.44 19.32 7.76
C SER A 21 0.11 18.57 6.45
N VAL A 22 0.44 17.28 6.39
CA VAL A 22 0.15 16.46 5.22
C VAL A 22 -1.34 16.12 5.18
N SER A 23 -2.01 16.53 4.10
CA SER A 23 -3.41 16.22 3.81
C SER A 23 -3.54 15.54 2.46
N MET A 24 -4.22 14.38 2.42
CA MET A 24 -4.47 13.63 1.18
C MET A 24 -5.72 12.75 1.31
N LYS A 25 -6.26 12.31 0.17
CA LYS A 25 -7.45 11.45 0.11
C LYS A 25 -7.22 10.29 -0.83
N ILE A 26 -7.63 9.10 -0.40
CA ILE A 26 -7.67 7.89 -1.20
C ILE A 26 -9.14 7.44 -1.28
N LYS A 27 -9.68 7.32 -2.50
CA LYS A 27 -11.03 6.79 -2.74
C LYS A 27 -10.95 5.31 -3.06
N ASN A 28 -12.02 4.56 -2.79
CA ASN A 28 -12.13 3.21 -3.31
C ASN A 28 -12.09 3.21 -4.84
N SER A 29 -11.60 2.14 -5.47
CA SER A 29 -11.36 2.03 -6.91
C SER A 29 -10.40 3.09 -7.48
N CYS A 30 -9.50 3.61 -6.66
CA CYS A 30 -8.50 4.61 -7.07
C CYS A 30 -7.12 4.19 -6.59
N VAL A 31 -6.11 4.40 -7.43
CA VAL A 31 -4.69 4.21 -7.09
C VAL A 31 -4.05 5.56 -6.88
N VAL A 32 -3.52 5.80 -5.70
CA VAL A 32 -2.86 7.05 -5.31
C VAL A 32 -1.38 6.78 -5.05
N GLY A 33 -0.50 7.58 -5.66
CA GLY A 33 0.93 7.55 -5.41
C GLY A 33 1.35 8.58 -4.35
N LEU A 34 2.19 8.18 -3.39
CA LEU A 34 2.90 9.10 -2.50
C LEU A 34 4.39 9.03 -2.81
N LEU A 35 4.87 10.00 -3.57
CA LEU A 35 6.20 10.06 -4.14
C LEU A 35 7.04 11.15 -3.47
N GLY A 36 8.35 11.12 -3.67
CA GLY A 36 9.28 12.12 -3.14
C GLY A 36 10.64 11.52 -2.80
N PRO A 37 11.65 12.36 -2.54
CA PRO A 37 13.00 11.91 -2.22
C PRO A 37 13.08 11.11 -0.92
N ASN A 38 14.24 10.48 -0.70
CA ASN A 38 14.51 9.79 0.55
C ASN A 38 14.50 10.81 1.71
N GLY A 39 13.89 10.41 2.84
CA GLY A 39 13.74 11.30 4.00
C GLY A 39 12.61 12.33 3.88
N ALA A 40 11.83 12.35 2.80
CA ALA A 40 10.70 13.29 2.62
C ALA A 40 9.54 13.08 3.61
N GLY A 41 9.47 11.93 4.31
CA GLY A 41 8.40 11.63 5.27
C GLY A 41 7.38 10.59 4.78
N LYS A 42 7.59 9.95 3.62
CA LYS A 42 6.66 8.97 3.02
C LYS A 42 6.34 7.81 3.98
N THR A 43 7.34 7.06 4.41
CA THR A 43 7.18 5.91 5.33
C THR A 43 6.52 6.32 6.65
N THR A 44 6.88 7.50 7.18
CA THR A 44 6.25 8.05 8.39
C THR A 44 4.76 8.33 8.17
N THR A 45 4.40 8.90 7.01
CA THR A 45 2.99 9.12 6.62
C THR A 45 2.24 7.82 6.49
N PHE A 46 2.83 6.79 5.85
CA PHE A 46 2.27 5.43 5.80
C PHE A 46 2.03 4.85 7.19
N TYR A 47 3.04 4.89 8.06
CA TYR A 47 2.93 4.34 9.43
C TYR A 47 1.86 5.04 10.27
N MET A 48 1.69 6.36 10.12
CA MET A 48 0.57 7.07 10.73
C MET A 48 -0.77 6.64 10.15
N THR A 49 -0.83 6.40 8.83
CA THR A 49 -2.07 6.00 8.14
C THR A 49 -2.51 4.60 8.54
N VAL A 50 -1.59 3.66 8.72
CA VAL A 50 -1.93 2.28 9.15
C VAL A 50 -2.03 2.12 10.68
N GLY A 51 -1.66 3.13 11.46
CA GLY A 51 -1.73 3.10 12.93
C GLY A 51 -0.56 2.40 13.61
N MET A 52 0.60 2.28 12.94
CA MET A 52 1.85 1.81 13.55
C MET A 52 2.49 2.87 14.44
N ILE A 53 2.34 4.15 14.07
CA ILE A 53 2.76 5.29 14.88
C ILE A 53 1.61 6.29 15.02
N LYS A 54 1.55 6.95 16.17
CA LYS A 54 0.57 8.01 16.43
C LYS A 54 1.08 9.34 15.86
N PRO A 55 0.26 10.10 15.11
CA PRO A 55 0.58 11.47 14.76
C PRO A 55 0.66 12.37 15.99
N ASP A 56 1.47 13.41 15.92
CA ASP A 56 1.54 14.46 16.98
C ASP A 56 0.50 15.55 16.74
N GLY A 57 -0.05 15.62 15.52
CA GLY A 57 -1.16 16.49 15.12
C GLY A 57 -1.86 15.96 13.88
N GLY A 58 -3.05 16.51 13.62
CA GLY A 58 -3.89 16.07 12.51
C GLY A 58 -4.66 14.78 12.79
N GLN A 59 -5.38 14.29 11.80
CA GLN A 59 -6.32 13.18 11.95
C GLN A 59 -6.32 12.25 10.74
N VAL A 60 -6.67 10.98 10.98
CA VAL A 60 -6.91 9.96 9.94
C VAL A 60 -8.38 9.55 10.01
N PHE A 61 -9.08 9.63 8.89
CA PHE A 61 -10.48 9.25 8.78
C PHE A 61 -10.69 8.09 7.81
N LEU A 62 -11.58 7.20 8.18
CA LEU A 62 -12.20 6.22 7.27
C LEU A 62 -13.67 6.63 7.10
N ASP A 63 -14.02 7.15 5.94
CA ASP A 63 -15.24 7.91 5.71
C ASP A 63 -15.36 9.08 6.71
N ASP A 64 -16.39 9.10 7.54
CA ASP A 64 -16.62 10.11 8.57
C ASP A 64 -16.08 9.68 9.95
N GLU A 65 -15.55 8.46 10.07
CA GLU A 65 -15.04 7.94 11.34
C GLU A 65 -13.58 8.36 11.57
N ASP A 66 -13.31 9.02 12.67
CA ASP A 66 -11.94 9.32 13.13
C ASP A 66 -11.28 8.05 13.68
N ILE A 67 -10.31 7.50 12.93
CA ILE A 67 -9.53 6.33 13.30
C ILE A 67 -8.12 6.68 13.81
N THR A 68 -7.84 7.94 14.08
CA THR A 68 -6.49 8.45 14.45
C THR A 68 -5.88 7.68 15.61
N ASN A 69 -6.68 7.39 16.63
CA ASN A 69 -6.22 6.70 17.84
C ASN A 69 -6.37 5.16 17.76
N PHE A 70 -6.86 4.62 16.65
CA PHE A 70 -7.00 3.17 16.51
C PHE A 70 -5.65 2.54 16.19
N PRO A 71 -5.23 1.50 16.93
CA PRO A 71 -4.05 0.74 16.61
C PRO A 71 -4.23 -0.04 15.29
N MET A 72 -3.12 -0.44 14.68
CA MET A 72 -3.08 -1.09 13.37
C MET A 72 -4.09 -2.24 13.22
N TYR A 73 -4.23 -3.12 14.24
CA TYR A 73 -5.12 -4.26 14.15
C TYR A 73 -6.61 -3.89 14.07
N LEU A 74 -7.02 -2.78 14.72
CA LEU A 74 -8.39 -2.27 14.60
C LEU A 74 -8.63 -1.65 13.22
N ARG A 75 -7.65 -0.90 12.68
CA ARG A 75 -7.74 -0.36 11.31
C ARG A 75 -7.79 -1.49 10.28
N ALA A 76 -7.03 -2.56 10.46
CA ALA A 76 -7.07 -3.74 9.60
C ALA A 76 -8.47 -4.40 9.61
N ARG A 77 -9.10 -4.54 10.79
CA ARG A 77 -10.48 -5.04 10.91
C ARG A 77 -11.53 -4.13 10.27
N LYS A 78 -11.24 -2.84 10.17
CA LYS A 78 -12.08 -1.85 9.46
C LYS A 78 -11.81 -1.78 7.96
N GLY A 79 -10.89 -2.59 7.47
CA GLY A 79 -10.60 -2.70 6.04
C GLY A 79 -9.42 -1.87 5.54
N VAL A 80 -8.48 -1.46 6.40
CA VAL A 80 -7.24 -0.80 6.00
C VAL A 80 -6.09 -1.82 6.03
N GLY A 81 -5.76 -2.41 4.89
CA GLY A 81 -4.66 -3.37 4.74
C GLY A 81 -3.31 -2.67 4.55
N TYR A 82 -2.23 -3.37 4.94
CA TYR A 82 -0.86 -2.87 4.75
C TYR A 82 0.08 -3.97 4.27
N LEU A 83 0.84 -3.65 3.25
CA LEU A 83 1.91 -4.49 2.72
C LEU A 83 3.25 -3.76 2.90
N PRO A 84 4.10 -4.20 3.85
CA PRO A 84 5.38 -3.58 4.12
C PRO A 84 6.39 -3.79 2.99
N GLN A 85 7.44 -2.97 2.97
CA GLN A 85 8.60 -3.12 2.11
C GLN A 85 9.33 -4.43 2.40
N GLU A 86 9.54 -4.74 3.70
CA GLU A 86 10.20 -5.97 4.12
C GLU A 86 9.29 -7.19 3.98
N THR A 87 9.90 -8.33 3.62
CA THR A 87 9.20 -9.59 3.46
C THR A 87 8.49 -10.02 4.75
N SER A 88 7.17 -10.16 4.68
CA SER A 88 6.31 -10.45 5.83
C SER A 88 5.75 -11.87 5.88
N ILE A 89 6.14 -12.77 4.97
CA ILE A 89 5.62 -14.14 4.90
C ILE A 89 6.12 -15.02 6.05
N PHE A 90 5.30 -15.99 6.45
CA PHE A 90 5.71 -17.07 7.36
C PHE A 90 6.53 -18.12 6.58
N ARG A 91 7.85 -17.96 6.57
CA ARG A 91 8.78 -18.71 5.70
C ARG A 91 8.70 -20.23 5.84
N LYS A 92 8.36 -20.75 7.04
CA LYS A 92 8.28 -22.20 7.34
C LYS A 92 6.91 -22.80 6.98
N LEU A 93 5.89 -21.98 6.76
CA LEU A 93 4.56 -22.41 6.36
C LEU A 93 4.47 -22.56 4.83
N THR A 94 3.51 -23.39 4.38
CA THR A 94 3.17 -23.45 2.95
C THR A 94 2.46 -22.17 2.49
N VAL A 95 2.31 -22.00 1.18
CA VAL A 95 1.54 -20.89 0.59
C VAL A 95 0.12 -20.86 1.15
N LYS A 96 -0.60 -21.98 1.11
CA LYS A 96 -1.96 -22.09 1.67
C LYS A 96 -1.98 -21.80 3.17
N GLN A 97 -1.04 -22.37 3.95
CA GLN A 97 -0.94 -22.13 5.38
C GLN A 97 -0.70 -20.66 5.74
N ASN A 98 0.04 -19.92 4.90
CA ASN A 98 0.24 -18.48 5.08
C ASN A 98 -1.07 -17.70 5.01
N ILE A 99 -1.99 -18.08 4.13
CA ILE A 99 -3.31 -17.45 3.97
C ILE A 99 -4.21 -17.89 5.12
N MET A 100 -4.26 -19.19 5.41
CA MET A 100 -5.07 -19.75 6.49
C MET A 100 -4.73 -19.11 7.84
N ALA A 101 -3.47 -18.88 8.16
CA ALA A 101 -3.05 -18.24 9.40
C ALA A 101 -3.66 -16.83 9.61
N ILE A 102 -4.04 -16.13 8.54
CA ILE A 102 -4.78 -14.87 8.63
C ILE A 102 -6.28 -15.13 8.75
N LEU A 103 -6.81 -16.04 7.94
CA LEU A 103 -8.25 -16.36 7.94
C LEU A 103 -8.72 -16.92 9.30
N GLU A 104 -7.89 -17.69 9.99
CA GLU A 104 -8.16 -18.22 11.35
C GLU A 104 -8.33 -17.12 12.41
N THR A 105 -7.82 -15.91 12.16
CA THR A 105 -8.04 -14.75 13.04
C THR A 105 -9.41 -14.09 12.86
N LEU A 106 -10.15 -14.49 11.81
CA LEU A 106 -11.47 -13.96 11.50
C LEU A 106 -12.58 -14.84 12.08
N SER A 107 -13.70 -14.23 12.45
CA SER A 107 -14.87 -14.94 12.99
C SER A 107 -15.74 -15.54 11.86
N ILE A 108 -15.16 -16.44 11.06
CA ILE A 108 -15.82 -17.17 9.96
C ILE A 108 -15.65 -18.68 10.14
N SER A 109 -16.53 -19.47 9.55
CA SER A 109 -16.48 -20.95 9.66
C SER A 109 -15.22 -21.50 8.98
N LYS A 110 -14.80 -22.73 9.38
CA LYS A 110 -13.66 -23.41 8.73
C LYS A 110 -13.93 -23.66 7.24
N SER A 111 -15.18 -23.95 6.85
CA SER A 111 -15.56 -24.11 5.46
C SER A 111 -15.33 -22.82 4.67
N ASP A 112 -15.77 -21.68 5.23
CA ASP A 112 -15.61 -20.36 4.59
C ASP A 112 -14.14 -19.95 4.50
N GLN A 113 -13.32 -20.32 5.51
CA GLN A 113 -11.87 -20.10 5.49
C GLN A 113 -11.21 -20.83 4.32
N GLU A 114 -11.55 -22.12 4.14
CA GLU A 114 -11.01 -22.97 3.05
C GLU A 114 -11.47 -22.45 1.68
N GLU A 115 -12.75 -22.15 1.51
CA GLU A 115 -13.28 -21.59 0.27
C GLU A 115 -12.59 -20.28 -0.09
N ARG A 116 -12.45 -19.39 0.89
CA ARG A 116 -11.81 -18.09 0.70
C ARG A 116 -10.32 -18.22 0.38
N ALA A 117 -9.61 -19.16 1.02
CA ALA A 117 -8.21 -19.42 0.71
C ALA A 117 -8.05 -19.88 -0.75
N ASN A 118 -8.90 -20.81 -1.20
CA ASN A 118 -8.87 -21.33 -2.57
C ASN A 118 -9.22 -20.23 -3.61
N LEU A 119 -10.20 -19.39 -3.34
CA LEU A 119 -10.55 -18.23 -4.18
C LEU A 119 -9.36 -17.27 -4.32
N LEU A 120 -8.72 -16.90 -3.22
CA LEU A 120 -7.58 -15.97 -3.21
C LEU A 120 -6.35 -16.55 -3.92
N LEU A 121 -6.08 -17.86 -3.75
CA LEU A 121 -5.01 -18.57 -4.48
C LEU A 121 -5.25 -18.52 -5.99
N GLY A 122 -6.48 -18.77 -6.42
CA GLY A 122 -6.89 -18.72 -7.83
C GLY A 122 -6.79 -17.32 -8.40
N GLU A 123 -7.28 -16.34 -7.66
CA GLU A 123 -7.31 -14.94 -8.07
C GLU A 123 -5.91 -14.37 -8.37
N LEU A 124 -4.93 -14.69 -7.53
CA LEU A 124 -3.54 -14.22 -7.69
C LEU A 124 -2.67 -15.21 -8.50
N GLY A 125 -3.26 -16.30 -9.02
CA GLY A 125 -2.58 -17.26 -9.89
C GLY A 125 -1.48 -18.09 -9.21
N ILE A 126 -1.62 -18.36 -7.89
CA ILE A 126 -0.64 -19.13 -7.10
C ILE A 126 -1.19 -20.46 -6.56
N THR A 127 -2.31 -20.95 -7.09
CA THR A 127 -2.90 -22.23 -6.68
C THR A 127 -1.93 -23.39 -6.83
N HIS A 128 -1.15 -23.43 -7.92
CA HIS A 128 -0.17 -24.46 -8.20
C HIS A 128 0.97 -24.54 -7.17
N LEU A 129 1.13 -23.50 -6.33
CA LEU A 129 2.13 -23.39 -5.27
C LEU A 129 1.56 -23.67 -3.86
N GLU A 130 0.27 -24.00 -3.73
CA GLU A 130 -0.44 -24.04 -2.45
C GLU A 130 0.27 -24.87 -1.35
N ASN A 131 0.88 -25.99 -1.76
CA ASN A 131 1.58 -26.91 -0.88
C ASN A 131 3.09 -26.64 -0.75
N GLN A 132 3.63 -25.70 -1.54
CA GLN A 132 5.04 -25.32 -1.50
C GLN A 132 5.33 -24.45 -0.27
N LYS A 133 6.46 -24.68 0.40
CA LYS A 133 6.93 -23.85 1.48
C LYS A 133 7.31 -22.47 0.98
N ALA A 134 6.90 -21.43 1.72
CA ALA A 134 7.06 -20.03 1.29
C ALA A 134 8.53 -19.58 1.16
N ASN A 135 9.47 -20.23 1.83
CA ASN A 135 10.90 -19.94 1.68
C ASN A 135 11.49 -20.38 0.32
N LEU A 136 10.78 -21.22 -0.44
CA LEU A 136 11.21 -21.72 -1.75
C LEU A 136 10.68 -20.87 -2.91
N LEU A 137 9.85 -19.85 -2.63
CA LEU A 137 9.26 -19.00 -3.64
C LEU A 137 10.27 -18.01 -4.23
N SER A 138 10.16 -17.78 -5.54
CA SER A 138 10.81 -16.67 -6.23
C SER A 138 10.35 -15.31 -5.67
N GLY A 139 11.04 -14.22 -6.00
CA GLY A 139 10.67 -12.87 -5.55
C GLY A 139 9.23 -12.49 -5.95
N GLY A 140 8.86 -12.72 -7.20
CA GLY A 140 7.52 -12.42 -7.72
C GLY A 140 6.41 -13.28 -7.09
N GLU A 141 6.63 -14.60 -6.93
CA GLU A 141 5.68 -15.50 -6.26
C GLU A 141 5.51 -15.13 -4.79
N ARG A 142 6.60 -14.75 -4.13
CA ARG A 142 6.58 -14.27 -2.75
C ARG A 142 5.74 -13.00 -2.61
N ARG A 143 5.92 -12.03 -3.52
CA ARG A 143 5.15 -10.79 -3.53
C ARG A 143 3.66 -11.05 -3.78
N ARG A 144 3.32 -11.98 -4.68
CA ARG A 144 1.93 -12.43 -4.88
C ARG A 144 1.34 -13.02 -3.60
N LEU A 145 2.08 -13.89 -2.89
CA LEU A 145 1.64 -14.45 -1.61
C LEU A 145 1.42 -13.37 -0.55
N GLU A 146 2.29 -12.38 -0.45
CA GLU A 146 2.16 -11.25 0.49
C GLU A 146 0.88 -10.45 0.22
N ILE A 147 0.60 -10.15 -1.05
CA ILE A 147 -0.63 -9.46 -1.47
C ILE A 147 -1.84 -10.34 -1.16
N THR A 148 -1.79 -11.65 -1.48
CA THR A 148 -2.87 -12.60 -1.18
C THR A 148 -3.21 -12.61 0.32
N ARG A 149 -2.20 -12.60 1.19
CA ARG A 149 -2.40 -12.52 2.63
C ARG A 149 -3.07 -11.21 3.06
N ALA A 150 -2.64 -10.08 2.47
CA ALA A 150 -3.27 -8.80 2.77
C ALA A 150 -4.74 -8.75 2.34
N LEU A 151 -5.10 -9.47 1.27
CA LEU A 151 -6.49 -9.60 0.80
C LEU A 151 -7.35 -10.52 1.67
N ALA A 152 -6.74 -11.37 2.50
CA ALA A 152 -7.48 -12.32 3.36
C ALA A 152 -8.45 -11.62 4.31
N THR A 153 -8.18 -10.39 4.75
CA THR A 153 -9.07 -9.60 5.60
C THR A 153 -10.16 -8.84 4.84
N ASN A 154 -10.23 -8.97 3.50
CA ASN A 154 -11.15 -8.24 2.62
C ASN A 154 -11.07 -6.70 2.78
N PRO A 155 -9.91 -6.10 2.55
CA PRO A 155 -9.72 -4.69 2.78
C PRO A 155 -10.48 -3.83 1.76
N SER A 156 -10.97 -2.66 2.21
CA SER A 156 -11.47 -1.58 1.34
C SER A 156 -10.32 -0.72 0.81
N PHE A 157 -9.23 -0.65 1.57
CA PHE A 157 -7.99 0.06 1.22
C PHE A 157 -6.77 -0.80 1.46
N ILE A 158 -5.77 -0.70 0.58
CA ILE A 158 -4.48 -1.35 0.75
C ILE A 158 -3.35 -0.33 0.56
N LEU A 159 -2.43 -0.30 1.52
CA LEU A 159 -1.22 0.51 1.44
C LEU A 159 -0.05 -0.40 1.05
N LEU A 160 0.59 -0.10 -0.07
CA LEU A 160 1.71 -0.84 -0.64
C LEU A 160 2.99 -0.01 -0.47
N ASP A 161 3.86 -0.44 0.42
CA ASP A 161 5.14 0.23 0.65
C ASP A 161 6.22 -0.42 -0.22
N GLU A 162 6.75 0.34 -1.16
CA GLU A 162 7.75 -0.06 -2.16
C GLU A 162 7.41 -1.40 -2.87
N PRO A 163 6.23 -1.51 -3.54
CA PRO A 163 5.81 -2.76 -4.16
C PRO A 163 6.71 -3.21 -5.32
N PHE A 164 7.48 -2.32 -5.93
CA PHE A 164 8.36 -2.59 -7.06
C PHE A 164 9.83 -2.77 -6.66
N ALA A 165 10.17 -2.63 -5.37
CA ALA A 165 11.54 -2.71 -4.91
C ALA A 165 12.09 -4.14 -4.96
N GLY A 166 13.31 -4.30 -5.51
CA GLY A 166 14.06 -5.57 -5.46
C GLY A 166 13.44 -6.72 -6.27
N ILE A 167 12.56 -6.43 -7.21
CA ILE A 167 11.97 -7.43 -8.14
C ILE A 167 12.43 -7.20 -9.56
N ASP A 168 12.41 -8.26 -10.38
CA ASP A 168 12.80 -8.19 -11.77
C ASP A 168 11.73 -7.48 -12.64
N PRO A 169 12.09 -7.00 -13.85
CA PRO A 169 11.16 -6.26 -14.72
C PRO A 169 9.89 -7.03 -15.10
N LEU A 170 9.95 -8.36 -15.25
CA LEU A 170 8.76 -9.17 -15.56
C LEU A 170 7.81 -9.21 -14.36
N ALA A 171 8.37 -9.35 -13.15
CA ALA A 171 7.57 -9.30 -11.92
C ALA A 171 6.95 -7.92 -11.69
N VAL A 172 7.61 -6.81 -12.06
CA VAL A 172 7.02 -5.46 -12.04
C VAL A 172 5.75 -5.41 -12.89
N ILE A 173 5.79 -5.94 -14.12
CA ILE A 173 4.61 -5.99 -15.02
C ILE A 173 3.46 -6.76 -14.34
N ASP A 174 3.77 -7.87 -13.70
CA ASP A 174 2.76 -8.68 -13.00
C ASP A 174 2.16 -7.96 -11.79
N ILE A 175 2.98 -7.28 -10.98
CA ILE A 175 2.48 -6.48 -9.86
C ILE A 175 1.59 -5.33 -10.35
N LYS A 176 1.94 -4.65 -11.45
CA LYS A 176 1.07 -3.65 -12.07
C LYS A 176 -0.30 -4.22 -12.48
N LYS A 177 -0.32 -5.43 -13.05
CA LYS A 177 -1.59 -6.12 -13.38
C LYS A 177 -2.41 -6.39 -12.12
N ILE A 178 -1.76 -6.85 -11.04
CA ILE A 178 -2.43 -7.10 -9.76
C ILE A 178 -2.99 -5.79 -9.20
N ILE A 179 -2.24 -4.70 -9.19
CA ILE A 179 -2.72 -3.38 -8.71
C ILE A 179 -3.97 -2.94 -9.49
N ARG A 180 -3.96 -3.05 -10.83
CA ARG A 180 -5.12 -2.73 -11.67
C ARG A 180 -6.32 -3.65 -11.39
N HIS A 181 -6.05 -4.94 -11.16
CA HIS A 181 -7.09 -5.91 -10.78
C HIS A 181 -7.74 -5.52 -9.43
N LEU A 182 -6.94 -5.21 -8.40
CA LEU A 182 -7.43 -4.79 -7.08
C LEU A 182 -8.25 -3.49 -7.16
N LYS A 183 -7.80 -2.51 -7.95
CA LYS A 183 -8.58 -1.30 -8.24
C LYS A 183 -9.94 -1.64 -8.83
N ASN A 184 -10.00 -2.54 -9.82
CA ASN A 184 -11.25 -2.97 -10.47
C ASN A 184 -12.18 -3.74 -9.51
N ARG A 185 -11.65 -4.37 -8.46
CA ARG A 185 -12.41 -4.97 -7.35
C ARG A 185 -13.03 -3.94 -6.40
N GLY A 186 -12.78 -2.66 -6.60
CA GLY A 186 -13.27 -1.63 -5.71
C GLY A 186 -12.33 -1.24 -4.56
N ILE A 187 -11.10 -1.77 -4.53
CA ILE A 187 -10.12 -1.47 -3.48
C ILE A 187 -9.43 -0.14 -3.79
N GLY A 188 -9.38 0.76 -2.81
CA GLY A 188 -8.52 1.95 -2.88
C GLY A 188 -7.07 1.59 -2.53
N ILE A 189 -6.12 2.11 -3.30
CA ILE A 189 -4.71 1.71 -3.16
C ILE A 189 -3.86 2.97 -2.94
N LEU A 190 -3.02 2.95 -1.91
CA LEU A 190 -1.96 3.92 -1.72
C LEU A 190 -0.61 3.25 -1.94
N ILE A 191 0.21 3.81 -2.83
CA ILE A 191 1.54 3.29 -3.17
C ILE A 191 2.59 4.31 -2.78
N SER A 192 3.65 3.86 -2.09
CA SER A 192 4.91 4.58 -1.96
C SER A 192 6.00 3.77 -2.64
N ASP A 193 6.72 4.37 -3.59
CA ASP A 193 7.86 3.70 -4.22
C ASP A 193 8.89 4.74 -4.68
N HIS A 194 10.13 4.31 -4.83
CA HIS A 194 11.19 5.12 -5.43
C HIS A 194 11.23 4.98 -6.97
N ASN A 195 10.61 3.94 -7.52
CA ASN A 195 10.40 3.75 -8.97
C ASN A 195 9.24 4.64 -9.46
N VAL A 196 9.55 5.91 -9.67
CA VAL A 196 8.55 6.95 -10.00
C VAL A 196 7.75 6.59 -11.24
N ARG A 197 8.42 6.17 -12.33
CA ARG A 197 7.77 5.85 -13.60
C ARG A 197 6.77 4.71 -13.42
N GLU A 198 7.21 3.59 -12.80
CA GLU A 198 6.37 2.42 -12.57
C GLU A 198 5.14 2.76 -11.72
N THR A 199 5.33 3.65 -10.74
CA THR A 199 4.26 4.10 -9.86
C THR A 199 3.27 4.99 -10.60
N LEU A 200 3.74 6.01 -11.32
CA LEU A 200 2.88 6.92 -12.07
C LEU A 200 2.06 6.20 -13.15
N GLU A 201 2.62 5.16 -13.80
CA GLU A 201 1.89 4.37 -14.81
C GLU A 201 0.66 3.60 -14.26
N VAL A 202 0.57 3.37 -12.96
CA VAL A 202 -0.58 2.68 -12.34
C VAL A 202 -1.47 3.59 -11.53
N CYS A 203 -1.03 4.82 -11.23
CA CYS A 203 -1.77 5.78 -10.41
C CYS A 203 -2.84 6.53 -11.23
N ASP A 204 -3.93 6.88 -10.54
CA ASP A 204 -4.92 7.85 -11.02
C ASP A 204 -4.58 9.26 -10.54
N GLU A 205 -3.94 9.34 -9.37
CA GLU A 205 -3.51 10.59 -8.72
C GLU A 205 -2.21 10.34 -7.97
N ALA A 206 -1.36 11.35 -7.87
CA ALA A 206 -0.14 11.28 -7.08
C ALA A 206 0.09 12.57 -6.28
N TYR A 207 0.78 12.42 -5.15
CA TYR A 207 1.22 13.49 -4.27
C TYR A 207 2.75 13.45 -4.18
N ILE A 208 3.40 14.59 -4.41
CA ILE A 208 4.85 14.72 -4.21
C ILE A 208 5.11 15.32 -2.85
N LEU A 209 5.76 14.52 -2.00
CA LEU A 209 6.19 14.91 -0.66
C LEU A 209 7.65 15.34 -0.68
N ASN A 210 7.95 16.51 -0.10
CA ASN A 210 9.31 16.99 0.13
C ASN A 210 9.39 17.70 1.48
N ASP A 211 10.43 17.41 2.26
CA ASP A 211 10.63 17.99 3.60
C ASP A 211 9.35 17.99 4.47
N GLY A 212 8.65 16.86 4.44
CA GLY A 212 7.42 16.66 5.21
C GLY A 212 6.17 17.36 4.68
N LYS A 213 6.21 18.05 3.53
CA LYS A 213 5.08 18.78 2.94
C LYS A 213 4.73 18.25 1.56
N ILE A 214 3.45 18.27 1.22
CA ILE A 214 3.00 18.06 -0.15
C ILE A 214 3.29 19.33 -0.94
N ILE A 215 4.14 19.21 -1.99
CA ILE A 215 4.55 20.32 -2.82
C ILE A 215 3.83 20.33 -4.18
N GLU A 216 3.31 19.19 -4.61
CA GLU A 216 2.52 19.04 -5.83
C GLU A 216 1.55 17.87 -5.69
N SER A 217 0.40 17.95 -6.37
CA SER A 217 -0.56 16.84 -6.45
C SER A 217 -1.40 16.92 -7.73
N GLY A 218 -1.86 15.76 -8.19
CA GLY A 218 -2.73 15.65 -9.36
C GLY A 218 -2.52 14.36 -10.15
N PRO A 219 -3.12 14.27 -11.35
CA PRO A 219 -2.94 13.10 -12.22
C PRO A 219 -1.47 12.98 -12.70
N PRO A 220 -1.04 11.77 -13.12
CA PRO A 220 0.34 11.50 -13.53
C PRO A 220 0.93 12.48 -14.54
N GLU A 221 0.14 12.91 -15.52
CA GLU A 221 0.57 13.84 -16.56
C GLU A 221 0.89 15.23 -15.98
N LYS A 222 0.09 15.69 -15.01
CA LYS A 222 0.35 16.95 -14.29
C LYS A 222 1.64 16.85 -13.49
N ILE A 223 1.85 15.76 -12.77
CA ILE A 223 3.08 15.51 -11.99
C ILE A 223 4.31 15.50 -12.91
N ALA A 224 4.23 14.76 -14.03
CA ALA A 224 5.34 14.65 -14.99
C ALA A 224 5.70 15.98 -15.68
N SER A 225 4.75 16.90 -15.82
CA SER A 225 4.95 18.24 -16.41
C SER A 225 5.25 19.34 -15.39
N SER A 226 5.11 19.07 -14.09
CA SER A 226 5.34 20.06 -13.03
C SER A 226 6.80 20.46 -12.92
N GLU A 227 7.09 21.75 -13.09
CA GLU A 227 8.44 22.31 -12.91
C GLU A 227 8.98 22.09 -11.50
N ILE A 228 8.12 22.20 -10.49
CA ILE A 228 8.49 21.98 -9.08
C ILE A 228 8.87 20.51 -8.86
N ALA A 229 8.05 19.58 -9.36
CA ALA A 229 8.30 18.14 -9.22
C ALA A 229 9.59 17.74 -9.95
N ARG A 230 9.82 18.26 -11.17
CA ARG A 230 11.05 18.02 -11.95
C ARG A 230 12.28 18.53 -11.23
N ARG A 231 12.28 19.79 -10.80
CA ARG A 231 13.44 20.41 -10.12
C ARG A 231 13.83 19.71 -8.82
N ILE A 232 12.84 19.24 -8.05
CA ILE A 232 13.08 18.71 -6.69
C ILE A 232 13.31 17.18 -6.70
N TYR A 233 12.65 16.44 -7.62
CA TYR A 233 12.59 15.00 -7.49
C TYR A 233 12.72 14.23 -8.81
N LEU A 234 12.02 14.62 -9.88
CA LEU A 234 11.96 13.82 -11.12
C LEU A 234 13.19 13.98 -12.01
N GLY A 235 13.82 15.17 -12.00
CA GLY A 235 14.84 15.59 -12.98
C GLY A 235 14.22 16.15 -14.26
N ASP A 236 14.99 16.99 -14.97
CA ASP A 236 14.51 17.72 -16.14
C ASP A 236 14.20 16.82 -17.35
N GLU A 237 14.90 15.68 -17.46
CA GLU A 237 14.73 14.72 -18.56
C GLU A 237 13.63 13.67 -18.32
N PHE A 238 12.91 13.76 -17.21
CA PHE A 238 11.86 12.78 -16.88
C PHE A 238 10.74 12.79 -17.93
N LYS A 239 10.42 11.58 -18.43
CA LYS A 239 9.29 11.32 -19.34
C LYS A 239 8.49 10.14 -18.80
N LEU A 240 7.18 10.29 -18.78
CA LEU A 240 6.22 9.25 -18.41
C LEU A 240 6.06 8.25 -19.54
#